data_e41ade180208b132a47e991be770f225
#
_entry.id   e41ade180208b132a47e991be770f225
#
_cell.length_a   1.000
_cell.length_b   1.000
_cell.length_c   1.000
_cell.angle_alpha   90.00
_cell.angle_beta   90.00
_cell.angle_gamma   90.00
#
_symmetry.space_group_name_H-M   'P 1'
#
loop_
_entity.id
_entity.type
_entity.pdbx_description
1 polymer ?
#
loop_
_entity_poly.entity_id
_entity_poly.type
_entity_poly.pdbx_seq_one_letter_code
_entity_poly.pdbx_strand_id
1 'polypeptide(L)'
;MSFTSNQNKIRNFSIIAGVFTLAMVIGFKSVANTDETSKSYIISAKNFSVLKDNLKALGVIPTHELKIIDSVAVDLTDEQLSSLQQKQKVTINTNHKVKLNGQTYGQRRWQPKSVVTEQVDATYVHQTGNFGEGVTIGFLDTGLEHLSGLSTDLYGRDKAWGTYDAINDTVSNHGIEESGHGTHVASIAVNSDYDSYGQIYGVAPNAAHVGIKAFDAEGKATYADVIRGISWALDVKEQINLRILNMSFSGPVRSNYWEDPLNKAVMKAWQAGVVVVASAGNKGSAPMTIGVPGNVPYIITVGAMTDNYTAFNYNDDKVATFSSAGPTPEGFVKPDIIAPGGHISGLMAFDSQIVSEHPEYHDGGRYFEMSGTSQAAAVVSGVVALMLTDNPELTPDQVKCKLMDSAYSADNQDGSMRYSVFQQGAGLVSAYYAIESAALNCANNTLDIAKDLSDEEHFYGPVNINQDGNFYVEGLGPDFIWKLDQEQLNGDALIWKMGFNDPNMAAQSNASTSALIWKMDFETDALIWKLSLESDALIWKMNFDTNQVTTISVNNWVEPQ
;
A
#
# COMPACT_ATOMS: atom_id res chain seq x y z
N MET A 1 -43.59 30.85 42.68
CA MET A 1 -42.84 32.07 43.08
C MET A 1 -41.81 32.26 41.96
N SER A 2 -42.15 33.03 40.97
CA SER A 2 -42.17 34.47 40.70
C SER A 2 -40.75 35.06 40.89
N PHE A 3 -40.20 35.60 39.93
CA PHE A 3 -40.06 36.91 39.25
C PHE A 3 -38.60 37.05 38.77
N THR A 4 -38.20 37.61 37.77
CA THR A 4 -38.44 38.56 36.65
C THR A 4 -37.09 38.98 36.15
N SER A 5 -36.90 38.91 34.84
CA SER A 5 -36.81 40.05 33.91
C SER A 5 -35.86 41.23 34.26
N ASN A 6 -34.85 41.49 33.43
CA ASN A 6 -34.70 42.81 32.88
C ASN A 6 -33.82 42.87 31.61
N GLN A 7 -34.38 43.53 30.61
CA GLN A 7 -33.77 43.90 29.33
C GLN A 7 -33.15 45.32 29.39
N ASN A 8 -32.34 45.59 28.40
CA ASN A 8 -32.01 46.88 27.79
C ASN A 8 -30.91 47.75 28.36
N LYS A 9 -29.88 48.05 27.54
CA LYS A 9 -29.80 49.35 26.85
C LYS A 9 -28.63 49.43 25.86
N ILE A 10 -29.04 49.81 24.66
CA ILE A 10 -28.25 50.35 23.53
C ILE A 10 -27.64 51.69 23.91
N ARG A 11 -26.41 51.98 23.42
CA ARG A 11 -26.04 53.35 23.05
C ARG A 11 -24.95 53.40 22.00
N ASN A 12 -25.32 53.91 20.84
CA ASN A 12 -24.48 54.44 19.76
C ASN A 12 -23.66 55.63 20.21
N PHE A 13 -22.44 55.78 19.69
CA PHE A 13 -21.83 57.07 19.44
C PHE A 13 -21.01 57.02 18.14
N SER A 14 -21.54 57.70 17.12
CA SER A 14 -20.78 58.20 15.97
C SER A 14 -20.30 59.62 16.29
N ILE A 15 -19.13 60.03 15.83
CA ILE A 15 -18.76 61.38 15.42
C ILE A 15 -17.37 61.42 14.77
N ILE A 16 -17.33 61.68 13.48
CA ILE A 16 -16.77 62.72 12.62
C ILE A 16 -15.24 62.86 12.46
N ALA A 17 -14.86 62.65 11.25
CA ALA A 17 -13.95 63.26 10.28
C ALA A 17 -12.89 64.27 10.71
N GLY A 18 -11.69 64.12 10.18
CA GLY A 18 -10.66 65.14 10.06
C GLY A 18 -9.66 64.81 8.97
N VAL A 19 -9.78 65.41 7.81
CA VAL A 19 -8.91 65.34 6.64
C VAL A 19 -7.59 66.06 6.92
N PHE A 20 -6.46 65.36 6.64
CA PHE A 20 -5.22 66.03 6.22
C PHE A 20 -4.50 65.22 5.18
N THR A 21 -4.54 65.71 3.95
CA THR A 21 -3.75 65.27 2.81
C THR A 21 -2.30 65.71 2.96
N LEU A 22 -1.36 64.75 2.90
CA LEU A 22 0.00 65.08 2.54
C LEU A 22 0.49 64.02 1.52
N ALA A 23 0.57 64.41 0.27
CA ALA A 23 1.08 63.63 -0.81
C ALA A 23 2.61 63.50 -0.69
N MET A 24 3.11 62.33 -0.44
CA MET A 24 4.50 61.94 -0.69
C MET A 24 4.53 60.91 -1.78
N VAL A 25 4.91 61.31 -2.98
CA VAL A 25 5.15 60.42 -4.12
C VAL A 25 6.45 59.69 -3.82
N ILE A 26 6.34 58.46 -3.32
CA ILE A 26 7.43 57.47 -3.35
C ILE A 26 7.04 56.48 -4.42
N GLY A 27 7.84 56.47 -5.49
CA GLY A 27 7.68 55.50 -6.60
C GLY A 27 7.87 54.07 -6.09
N PHE A 28 6.76 53.39 -5.90
CA PHE A 28 6.78 51.92 -5.81
C PHE A 28 7.02 51.37 -7.20
N LYS A 29 8.24 50.92 -7.46
CA LYS A 29 8.44 49.90 -8.48
C LYS A 29 7.56 48.70 -8.08
N SER A 30 6.53 48.44 -8.86
CA SER A 30 5.81 47.16 -8.78
C SER A 30 6.80 46.05 -9.07
N VAL A 31 7.27 45.39 -8.02
CA VAL A 31 7.84 44.06 -8.17
C VAL A 31 6.65 43.17 -8.55
N ALA A 32 6.63 42.71 -9.76
CA ALA A 32 5.72 41.66 -10.18
C ALA A 32 6.00 40.47 -9.24
N ASN A 33 5.07 40.21 -8.31
CA ASN A 33 5.01 38.92 -7.63
C ASN A 33 4.61 37.89 -8.68
N THR A 34 5.58 37.25 -9.28
CA THR A 34 5.36 35.94 -9.88
C THR A 34 5.12 35.03 -8.67
N ASP A 35 3.90 34.56 -8.48
CA ASP A 35 3.60 33.43 -7.60
C ASP A 35 4.38 32.23 -8.16
N GLU A 36 5.60 32.04 -7.71
CA GLU A 36 6.38 30.84 -7.99
C GLU A 36 5.74 29.70 -7.19
N THR A 37 5.05 28.82 -7.89
CA THR A 37 4.48 27.61 -7.29
C THR A 37 5.61 26.70 -6.83
N SER A 38 5.71 26.48 -5.52
CA SER A 38 6.61 25.47 -4.96
C SER A 38 6.10 24.07 -5.26
N LYS A 39 7.02 23.12 -5.51
CA LYS A 39 6.73 21.69 -5.71
C LYS A 39 7.30 20.89 -4.54
N SER A 40 6.65 19.81 -4.18
CA SER A 40 7.05 18.96 -3.05
C SER A 40 8.00 17.85 -3.48
N TYR A 41 9.13 17.73 -2.77
CA TYR A 41 10.20 16.78 -3.08
C TYR A 41 10.64 15.99 -1.85
N ILE A 42 11.17 14.78 -2.09
CA ILE A 42 11.96 14.00 -1.13
C ILE A 42 13.41 14.06 -1.60
N ILE A 43 14.29 14.64 -0.78
CA ILE A 43 15.68 14.89 -1.16
C ILE A 43 16.62 14.16 -0.21
N SER A 44 17.55 13.38 -0.79
CA SER A 44 18.64 12.73 -0.07
C SER A 44 20.01 13.21 -0.54
N ALA A 45 21.01 13.08 0.34
CA ALA A 45 22.41 13.37 0.02
C ALA A 45 23.34 12.50 0.86
N LYS A 46 24.54 12.20 0.35
CA LYS A 46 25.56 11.43 1.09
C LYS A 46 25.90 12.02 2.47
N ASN A 47 25.76 13.33 2.62
CA ASN A 47 25.95 14.03 3.89
C ASN A 47 24.66 14.75 4.28
N PHE A 48 23.86 14.08 5.09
CA PHE A 48 22.56 14.56 5.53
C PHE A 48 22.63 15.88 6.35
N SER A 49 23.67 16.04 7.17
CA SER A 49 23.87 17.30 7.93
C SER A 49 24.11 18.49 6.99
N VAL A 50 24.95 18.31 5.98
CA VAL A 50 25.22 19.36 4.99
C VAL A 50 23.96 19.69 4.17
N LEU A 51 23.12 18.71 3.89
CA LEU A 51 21.85 18.94 3.22
C LEU A 51 20.96 19.87 4.06
N LYS A 52 20.81 19.60 5.34
CA LYS A 52 20.01 20.43 6.26
C LYS A 52 20.57 21.85 6.37
N ASP A 53 21.88 22.00 6.46
CA ASP A 53 22.53 23.31 6.51
C ASP A 53 22.31 24.13 5.23
N ASN A 54 22.37 23.47 4.06
CA ASN A 54 22.11 24.09 2.77
C ASN A 54 20.65 24.54 2.62
N LEU A 55 19.69 23.72 3.04
CA LEU A 55 18.26 24.08 3.05
C LEU A 55 18.00 25.27 3.97
N LYS A 56 18.58 25.28 5.16
CA LYS A 56 18.50 26.40 6.10
C LYS A 56 19.09 27.69 5.49
N ALA A 57 20.20 27.57 4.77
CA ALA A 57 20.83 28.72 4.07
C ALA A 57 19.98 29.25 2.92
N LEU A 58 19.08 28.44 2.35
CA LEU A 58 18.08 28.84 1.35
C LEU A 58 16.77 29.36 1.97
N GLY A 59 16.70 29.45 3.32
CA GLY A 59 15.49 29.85 4.03
C GLY A 59 14.36 28.81 3.98
N VAL A 60 14.70 27.55 3.68
CA VAL A 60 13.74 26.46 3.52
C VAL A 60 13.71 25.60 4.76
N ILE A 61 12.50 25.30 5.23
CA ILE A 61 12.26 24.42 6.38
C ILE A 61 11.68 23.11 5.84
N PRO A 62 12.31 21.95 6.08
CA PRO A 62 11.74 20.66 5.72
C PRO A 62 10.36 20.45 6.35
N THR A 63 9.42 19.93 5.58
CA THR A 63 8.12 19.49 6.09
C THR A 63 8.27 18.23 6.93
N HIS A 64 9.21 17.33 6.54
CA HIS A 64 9.51 16.10 7.27
C HIS A 64 11.01 15.79 7.25
N GLU A 65 11.53 15.28 8.37
CA GLU A 65 12.83 14.59 8.42
C GLU A 65 12.60 13.08 8.32
N LEU A 66 12.97 12.50 7.19
CA LEU A 66 12.77 11.09 6.88
C LEU A 66 14.03 10.29 7.24
N LYS A 67 14.29 10.14 8.54
CA LYS A 67 15.53 9.57 9.09
C LYS A 67 15.82 8.16 8.59
N ILE A 68 14.77 7.35 8.39
CA ILE A 68 14.89 5.95 7.93
C ILE A 68 15.59 5.81 6.57
N ILE A 69 15.53 6.85 5.73
CA ILE A 69 16.14 6.89 4.40
C ILE A 69 17.13 8.05 4.21
N ASP A 70 17.61 8.67 5.29
CA ASP A 70 18.53 9.80 5.29
C ASP A 70 18.10 10.94 4.35
N SER A 71 16.82 11.29 4.38
CA SER A 71 16.18 12.24 3.46
C SER A 71 15.36 13.28 4.20
N VAL A 72 14.96 14.32 3.46
CA VAL A 72 13.96 15.30 3.91
C VAL A 72 12.86 15.44 2.89
N ALA A 73 11.62 15.61 3.32
CA ALA A 73 10.55 16.13 2.48
C ALA A 73 10.51 17.64 2.59
N VAL A 74 10.40 18.34 1.47
CA VAL A 74 10.54 19.79 1.41
C VAL A 74 9.86 20.37 0.17
N ASP A 75 9.25 21.55 0.32
CA ASP A 75 8.69 22.30 -0.78
C ASP A 75 9.70 23.32 -1.29
N LEU A 76 10.03 23.25 -2.59
CA LEU A 76 11.01 24.12 -3.22
C LEU A 76 10.45 24.78 -4.49
N THR A 77 10.86 26.03 -4.73
CA THR A 77 10.74 26.63 -6.06
C THR A 77 11.82 26.07 -6.99
N ASP A 78 11.65 26.21 -8.29
CA ASP A 78 12.62 25.76 -9.28
C ASP A 78 13.99 26.47 -9.10
N GLU A 79 14.01 27.73 -8.60
CA GLU A 79 15.23 28.46 -8.27
C GLU A 79 15.95 27.88 -7.03
N GLN A 80 15.18 27.56 -5.97
CA GLN A 80 15.73 26.96 -4.75
C GLN A 80 16.30 25.57 -5.05
N LEU A 81 15.60 24.78 -5.84
CA LEU A 81 16.04 23.46 -6.28
C LEU A 81 17.36 23.54 -7.06
N SER A 82 17.43 24.44 -8.06
CA SER A 82 18.63 24.68 -8.85
C SER A 82 19.81 25.14 -7.98
N SER A 83 19.56 26.01 -7.02
CA SER A 83 20.56 26.50 -6.06
C SER A 83 21.10 25.37 -5.16
N LEU A 84 20.23 24.45 -4.74
CA LEU A 84 20.63 23.29 -3.94
C LEU A 84 21.51 22.33 -4.73
N GLN A 85 21.15 22.02 -5.97
CA GLN A 85 21.89 21.15 -6.87
C GLN A 85 23.30 21.69 -7.19
N GLN A 86 23.47 23.01 -7.23
CA GLN A 86 24.78 23.63 -7.41
C GLN A 86 25.70 23.50 -6.19
N LYS A 87 25.12 23.41 -4.97
CA LYS A 87 25.89 23.37 -3.72
C LYS A 87 26.38 21.98 -3.36
N GLN A 88 25.61 20.94 -3.71
CA GLN A 88 25.97 19.54 -3.41
C GLN A 88 25.24 18.57 -4.36
N LYS A 89 25.81 17.37 -4.53
CA LYS A 89 25.12 16.28 -5.22
C LYS A 89 23.96 15.80 -4.35
N VAL A 90 22.75 15.88 -4.88
CA VAL A 90 21.51 15.42 -4.24
C VAL A 90 20.77 14.44 -5.15
N THR A 91 20.08 13.49 -4.56
CA THR A 91 19.07 12.68 -5.24
C THR A 91 17.71 13.33 -4.94
N ILE A 92 16.92 13.59 -5.96
CA ILE A 92 15.64 14.31 -5.86
C ILE A 92 14.55 13.40 -6.39
N ASN A 93 13.56 13.15 -5.53
CA ASN A 93 12.35 12.43 -5.89
C ASN A 93 11.15 13.34 -5.63
N THR A 94 10.11 13.23 -6.45
CA THR A 94 8.85 13.90 -6.18
C THR A 94 8.18 13.27 -4.97
N ASN A 95 7.58 14.08 -4.08
CA ASN A 95 6.74 13.61 -2.99
C ASN A 95 5.37 13.20 -3.56
N HIS A 96 5.27 11.95 -4.01
CA HIS A 96 4.08 11.43 -4.68
C HIS A 96 2.92 11.18 -3.73
N LYS A 97 1.71 11.30 -4.25
CA LYS A 97 0.47 10.90 -3.56
C LYS A 97 0.20 9.43 -3.78
N VAL A 98 -0.24 8.73 -2.74
CA VAL A 98 -0.72 7.34 -2.75
C VAL A 98 -2.18 7.33 -2.30
N LYS A 99 -2.91 6.27 -2.62
CA LYS A 99 -4.32 6.09 -2.27
C LYS A 99 -4.56 4.71 -1.70
N LEU A 100 -5.57 4.61 -0.85
CA LEU A 100 -6.11 3.33 -0.40
C LEU A 100 -6.75 2.59 -1.57
N ASN A 101 -6.79 1.27 -1.45
CA ASN A 101 -7.42 0.39 -2.43
C ASN A 101 -8.80 -0.06 -1.92
N GLY A 102 -9.88 0.40 -2.57
CA GLY A 102 -11.24 -0.01 -2.25
C GLY A 102 -12.24 0.51 -3.29
N GLN A 103 -13.32 -0.23 -3.58
CA GLN A 103 -14.40 0.18 -4.51
C GLN A 103 -15.77 -0.27 -4.04
N THR A 104 -16.82 0.51 -4.38
CA THR A 104 -18.22 0.21 -4.08
C THR A 104 -19.02 -0.16 -5.31
N TYR A 105 -19.75 -1.27 -5.26
CA TYR A 105 -20.93 -1.52 -6.09
C TYR A 105 -21.83 -2.59 -5.47
N GLY A 106 -23.16 -2.51 -5.66
CA GLY A 106 -24.10 -3.62 -5.54
C GLY A 106 -25.29 -3.45 -4.61
N GLN A 107 -26.36 -4.17 -4.91
CA GLN A 107 -27.61 -4.18 -4.15
C GLN A 107 -27.52 -5.15 -2.97
N ARG A 108 -28.12 -4.76 -1.82
CA ARG A 108 -28.22 -5.57 -0.62
C ARG A 108 -28.80 -6.94 -0.93
N ARG A 109 -28.02 -8.01 -0.76
CA ARG A 109 -28.51 -9.35 -0.45
C ARG A 109 -28.18 -9.63 1.02
N TRP A 110 -29.08 -10.32 1.71
CA TRP A 110 -28.75 -10.85 3.03
C TRP A 110 -27.55 -11.80 2.87
N GLN A 111 -26.44 -11.48 3.49
CA GLN A 111 -25.19 -12.23 3.39
C GLN A 111 -24.90 -12.92 4.71
N PRO A 112 -24.36 -14.13 4.71
CA PRO A 112 -23.76 -14.69 5.91
C PRO A 112 -22.60 -13.78 6.37
N LYS A 113 -22.35 -13.74 7.69
CA LYS A 113 -21.18 -13.04 8.22
C LYS A 113 -19.88 -13.64 7.65
N SER A 114 -18.83 -12.83 7.61
CA SER A 114 -17.53 -13.26 7.08
C SER A 114 -17.08 -14.60 7.67
N VAL A 115 -16.66 -15.51 6.81
CA VAL A 115 -16.06 -16.81 7.16
C VAL A 115 -14.55 -16.83 6.93
N VAL A 116 -13.93 -15.67 6.92
CA VAL A 116 -12.49 -15.49 6.61
C VAL A 116 -11.61 -16.44 7.42
N THR A 117 -11.90 -16.60 8.72
CA THR A 117 -11.11 -17.48 9.60
C THR A 117 -11.18 -18.96 9.20
N GLU A 118 -12.31 -19.39 8.64
CA GLU A 118 -12.45 -20.75 8.10
C GLU A 118 -11.75 -20.89 6.76
N GLN A 119 -11.91 -19.91 5.86
CA GLN A 119 -11.32 -19.93 4.51
C GLN A 119 -9.79 -19.98 4.51
N VAL A 120 -9.14 -19.50 5.57
CA VAL A 120 -7.68 -19.52 5.73
C VAL A 120 -7.20 -20.49 6.81
N ASP A 121 -8.02 -21.44 7.23
CA ASP A 121 -7.70 -22.47 8.23
C ASP A 121 -7.29 -21.91 9.61
N ALA A 122 -7.59 -20.63 9.90
CA ALA A 122 -7.28 -20.02 11.20
C ALA A 122 -8.09 -20.66 12.34
N THR A 123 -9.29 -21.16 12.04
CA THR A 123 -10.14 -21.88 13.01
C THR A 123 -9.44 -23.12 13.56
N TYR A 124 -8.65 -23.85 12.75
CA TYR A 124 -7.87 -24.98 13.24
C TYR A 124 -6.73 -24.54 14.17
N VAL A 125 -6.11 -23.39 13.87
CA VAL A 125 -5.08 -22.79 14.73
C VAL A 125 -5.67 -22.33 16.05
N HIS A 126 -6.86 -21.73 16.04
CA HIS A 126 -7.58 -21.34 17.26
C HIS A 126 -7.88 -22.53 18.18
N GLN A 127 -8.17 -23.72 17.62
CA GLN A 127 -8.40 -24.94 18.40
C GLN A 127 -7.16 -25.41 19.16
N THR A 128 -5.96 -25.03 18.75
CA THR A 128 -4.72 -25.28 19.50
C THR A 128 -4.47 -24.30 20.63
N GLY A 129 -5.30 -23.25 20.76
CA GLY A 129 -5.16 -22.18 21.74
C GLY A 129 -4.26 -21.03 21.30
N ASN A 130 -3.83 -21.00 20.05
CA ASN A 130 -3.08 -19.89 19.47
C ASN A 130 -4.06 -18.87 18.84
N PHE A 131 -4.13 -17.66 19.41
CA PHE A 131 -4.98 -16.55 18.98
C PHE A 131 -4.17 -15.30 18.62
N GLY A 132 -2.86 -15.38 18.49
CA GLY A 132 -1.99 -14.29 18.08
C GLY A 132 -1.39 -13.49 19.26
N GLU A 133 -1.31 -14.04 20.47
CA GLU A 133 -0.76 -13.35 21.63
C GLU A 133 0.73 -13.02 21.47
N GLY A 134 1.14 -11.91 22.09
CA GLY A 134 2.54 -11.51 22.18
C GLY A 134 3.10 -10.87 20.92
N VAL A 135 2.27 -10.62 19.90
CA VAL A 135 2.66 -9.97 18.64
C VAL A 135 1.87 -8.67 18.47
N THR A 136 2.52 -7.60 18.01
CA THR A 136 1.84 -6.36 17.63
C THR A 136 1.84 -6.17 16.11
N ILE A 137 0.68 -5.84 15.55
CA ILE A 137 0.50 -5.44 14.16
C ILE A 137 0.34 -3.92 14.10
N GLY A 138 1.18 -3.25 13.31
CA GLY A 138 1.00 -1.85 12.93
C GLY A 138 0.13 -1.76 11.67
N PHE A 139 -0.97 -1.02 11.73
CA PHE A 139 -1.82 -0.73 10.57
C PHE A 139 -1.51 0.67 10.06
N LEU A 140 -0.75 0.77 8.96
CA LEU A 140 -0.44 2.03 8.30
C LEU A 140 -1.54 2.34 7.30
N ASP A 141 -2.50 3.16 7.74
CA ASP A 141 -3.78 3.37 7.07
C ASP A 141 -4.38 4.77 7.40
N THR A 142 -5.71 4.91 7.42
CA THR A 142 -6.43 6.15 7.78
C THR A 142 -6.51 6.39 9.29
N GLY A 143 -6.05 5.45 10.10
CA GLY A 143 -6.16 5.45 11.55
C GLY A 143 -6.97 4.25 12.04
N LEU A 144 -7.28 4.22 13.33
CA LEU A 144 -8.11 3.18 13.95
C LEU A 144 -9.09 3.81 14.93
N GLU A 145 -10.34 3.32 14.93
CA GLU A 145 -11.34 3.64 15.94
C GLU A 145 -11.28 2.65 17.11
N HIS A 146 -11.54 3.14 18.33
CA HIS A 146 -11.58 2.30 19.53
C HIS A 146 -12.94 1.60 19.67
N LEU A 147 -13.25 0.69 18.76
CA LEU A 147 -14.45 -0.14 18.85
C LEU A 147 -14.22 -1.36 19.76
N SER A 148 -15.27 -1.83 20.45
CA SER A 148 -15.25 -3.14 21.08
C SER A 148 -14.89 -4.20 20.03
N GLY A 149 -14.12 -5.21 20.38
CA GLY A 149 -13.53 -6.16 19.45
C GLY A 149 -12.14 -5.74 18.96
N LEU A 150 -11.84 -4.44 18.89
CA LEU A 150 -10.48 -3.94 18.69
C LEU A 150 -9.81 -3.55 20.01
N SER A 151 -10.54 -2.99 20.97
CA SER A 151 -9.96 -2.50 22.22
C SER A 151 -9.45 -3.60 23.14
N THR A 152 -10.14 -4.75 23.20
CA THR A 152 -9.78 -5.86 24.10
C THR A 152 -9.63 -7.19 23.37
N ASP A 153 -8.83 -8.08 23.93
CA ASP A 153 -8.67 -9.46 23.49
C ASP A 153 -9.85 -10.36 23.94
N LEU A 154 -9.81 -11.65 23.60
CA LEU A 154 -10.83 -12.64 24.00
C LEU A 154 -10.98 -12.80 25.51
N TYR A 155 -10.00 -12.36 26.30
CA TYR A 155 -9.98 -12.43 27.76
C TYR A 155 -10.32 -11.10 28.44
N GLY A 156 -10.66 -10.06 27.65
CA GLY A 156 -10.99 -8.73 28.14
C GLY A 156 -9.76 -7.87 28.53
N ARG A 157 -8.55 -8.24 28.12
CA ARG A 157 -7.32 -7.46 28.34
C ARG A 157 -7.14 -6.45 27.21
N ASP A 158 -6.67 -5.25 27.53
CA ASP A 158 -6.37 -4.24 26.52
C ASP A 158 -5.29 -4.74 25.53
N LYS A 159 -5.52 -4.53 24.23
CA LYS A 159 -4.61 -4.91 23.14
C LYS A 159 -4.31 -3.78 22.16
N ALA A 160 -4.91 -2.60 22.37
CA ALA A 160 -4.70 -1.42 21.52
C ALA A 160 -3.65 -0.48 22.13
N TRP A 161 -2.59 -0.17 21.37
CA TRP A 161 -1.53 0.77 21.76
C TRP A 161 -1.88 2.24 21.45
N GLY A 162 -3.06 2.51 20.84
CA GLY A 162 -3.48 3.83 20.38
C GLY A 162 -3.12 4.09 18.92
N THR A 163 -2.96 5.37 18.56
CA THR A 163 -2.68 5.79 17.17
C THR A 163 -1.56 6.82 17.12
N TYR A 164 -0.61 6.63 16.22
CA TYR A 164 0.32 7.66 15.77
C TYR A 164 -0.26 8.34 14.53
N ASP A 165 -0.44 9.65 14.58
CA ASP A 165 -0.82 10.46 13.43
C ASP A 165 0.44 10.93 12.70
N ALA A 166 0.76 10.28 11.60
CA ALA A 166 1.90 10.59 10.77
C ALA A 166 1.70 11.87 9.94
N ILE A 167 0.49 12.37 9.77
CA ILE A 167 0.21 13.63 9.09
C ILE A 167 0.58 14.81 9.98
N ASN A 168 0.22 14.75 11.28
CA ASN A 168 0.41 15.82 12.25
C ASN A 168 1.60 15.59 13.21
N ASP A 169 2.29 14.45 13.11
CA ASP A 169 3.40 14.05 13.99
C ASP A 169 3.00 14.05 15.47
N THR A 170 1.89 13.38 15.79
CA THR A 170 1.34 13.31 17.15
C THR A 170 0.96 11.88 17.54
N VAL A 171 1.02 11.57 18.84
CA VAL A 171 0.59 10.28 19.40
C VAL A 171 -0.68 10.48 20.21
N SER A 172 -1.66 9.61 20.03
CA SER A 172 -2.88 9.55 20.80
C SER A 172 -3.07 8.16 21.42
N ASN A 173 -3.45 8.11 22.70
CA ASN A 173 -3.84 6.86 23.35
C ASN A 173 -5.30 6.46 22.99
N HIS A 174 -5.97 7.29 22.21
CA HIS A 174 -7.32 7.05 21.70
C HIS A 174 -7.25 6.79 20.19
N GLY A 175 -8.30 6.19 19.66
CA GLY A 175 -8.46 6.05 18.21
C GLY A 175 -8.52 7.42 17.53
N ILE A 176 -7.96 7.52 16.35
CA ILE A 176 -8.12 8.65 15.42
C ILE A 176 -8.46 8.03 14.08
N GLU A 177 -9.71 8.16 13.65
CA GLU A 177 -10.19 7.59 12.40
C GLU A 177 -11.41 8.36 11.91
N GLU A 178 -11.32 8.94 10.74
CA GLU A 178 -12.45 9.65 10.12
C GLU A 178 -13.00 8.89 8.90
N SER A 179 -12.15 8.18 8.18
CA SER A 179 -12.51 7.43 6.96
C SER A 179 -13.34 6.18 7.26
N GLY A 180 -12.86 5.34 8.19
CA GLY A 180 -13.36 4.00 8.49
C GLY A 180 -12.56 2.86 7.86
N HIS A 181 -11.71 3.14 6.84
CA HIS A 181 -10.96 2.11 6.12
C HIS A 181 -9.98 1.36 7.04
N GLY A 182 -9.16 2.09 7.81
CA GLY A 182 -8.16 1.47 8.69
C GLY A 182 -8.79 0.60 9.78
N THR A 183 -9.90 1.06 10.37
CA THR A 183 -10.68 0.29 11.35
C THR A 183 -11.23 -1.00 10.74
N HIS A 184 -11.78 -0.93 9.54
CA HIS A 184 -12.27 -2.10 8.82
C HIS A 184 -11.14 -3.11 8.59
N VAL A 185 -10.02 -2.66 8.02
CA VAL A 185 -8.82 -3.47 7.75
C VAL A 185 -8.29 -4.13 9.03
N ALA A 186 -8.09 -3.37 10.10
CA ALA A 186 -7.60 -3.90 11.36
C ALA A 186 -8.55 -4.96 11.95
N SER A 187 -9.85 -4.77 11.82
CA SER A 187 -10.83 -5.70 12.37
C SER A 187 -10.80 -7.08 11.70
N ILE A 188 -10.43 -7.17 10.44
CA ILE A 188 -10.27 -8.45 9.75
C ILE A 188 -9.14 -9.26 10.38
N ALA A 189 -8.04 -8.60 10.74
CA ALA A 189 -6.90 -9.26 11.37
C ALA A 189 -7.12 -9.57 12.85
N VAL A 190 -7.67 -8.61 13.63
CA VAL A 190 -7.57 -8.68 15.10
C VAL A 190 -8.90 -8.55 15.85
N ASN A 191 -10.06 -8.64 15.20
CA ASN A 191 -11.35 -8.55 15.88
C ASN A 191 -11.57 -9.71 16.86
N SER A 192 -11.77 -9.42 18.14
CA SER A 192 -12.07 -10.41 19.19
C SER A 192 -13.57 -10.71 19.37
N ASP A 193 -14.44 -10.12 18.56
CA ASP A 193 -15.86 -10.49 18.58
C ASP A 193 -16.04 -11.91 18.02
N TYR A 194 -17.10 -12.56 18.46
CA TYR A 194 -17.50 -13.90 17.99
C TYR A 194 -19.03 -13.99 17.86
N ASP A 195 -19.50 -14.89 17.04
CA ASP A 195 -20.92 -15.13 16.84
C ASP A 195 -21.54 -16.00 17.97
N SER A 196 -22.85 -16.26 17.84
CA SER A 196 -23.61 -17.09 18.81
C SER A 196 -23.15 -18.56 18.83
N TYR A 197 -22.38 -19.01 17.88
CA TYR A 197 -21.80 -20.35 17.77
C TYR A 197 -20.35 -20.41 18.26
N GLY A 198 -19.78 -19.25 18.64
CA GLY A 198 -18.40 -19.13 19.11
C GLY A 198 -17.38 -18.99 17.98
N GLN A 199 -17.83 -18.73 16.76
CA GLN A 199 -16.92 -18.44 15.63
C GLN A 199 -16.34 -17.04 15.79
N ILE A 200 -15.03 -16.95 15.89
CA ILE A 200 -14.27 -15.70 16.03
C ILE A 200 -14.16 -15.02 14.66
N TYR A 201 -14.27 -13.68 14.62
CA TYR A 201 -14.26 -12.94 13.37
C TYR A 201 -12.86 -12.55 12.90
N GLY A 202 -11.95 -12.18 13.81
CA GLY A 202 -10.57 -11.82 13.48
C GLY A 202 -9.67 -13.04 13.36
N VAL A 203 -8.70 -12.96 12.42
CA VAL A 203 -7.75 -14.06 12.18
C VAL A 203 -6.84 -14.29 13.39
N ALA A 204 -6.36 -13.23 14.04
CA ALA A 204 -5.51 -13.25 15.24
C ALA A 204 -6.12 -12.35 16.34
N PRO A 205 -7.22 -12.79 16.99
CA PRO A 205 -8.06 -11.93 17.83
C PRO A 205 -7.38 -11.40 19.09
N ASN A 206 -6.30 -12.03 19.54
CA ASN A 206 -5.51 -11.61 20.71
C ASN A 206 -4.20 -10.90 20.35
N ALA A 207 -3.91 -10.70 19.05
CA ALA A 207 -2.78 -9.89 18.66
C ALA A 207 -2.99 -8.42 19.09
N ALA A 208 -1.95 -7.82 19.64
CA ALA A 208 -1.94 -6.39 19.91
C ALA A 208 -1.84 -5.60 18.59
N HIS A 209 -2.26 -4.33 18.62
CA HIS A 209 -2.20 -3.50 17.43
C HIS A 209 -1.97 -2.03 17.76
N VAL A 210 -1.50 -1.30 16.74
CA VAL A 210 -1.34 0.15 16.77
C VAL A 210 -1.77 0.75 15.44
N GLY A 211 -2.53 1.84 15.49
CA GLY A 211 -2.86 2.64 14.33
C GLY A 211 -1.69 3.55 13.93
N ILE A 212 -1.41 3.64 12.64
CA ILE A 212 -0.46 4.59 12.08
C ILE A 212 -1.21 5.34 10.99
N LYS A 213 -1.76 6.51 11.37
CA LYS A 213 -2.56 7.34 10.46
C LYS A 213 -1.64 8.11 9.53
N ALA A 214 -1.55 7.66 8.29
CA ALA A 214 -0.81 8.34 7.23
C ALA A 214 -1.72 8.86 6.11
N PHE A 215 -3.01 8.45 6.12
CA PHE A 215 -4.02 8.83 5.14
C PHE A 215 -5.09 9.70 5.79
N ASP A 216 -5.57 10.68 5.01
CA ASP A 216 -6.68 11.56 5.40
C ASP A 216 -8.04 10.83 5.32
N ALA A 217 -9.12 11.55 5.62
CA ALA A 217 -10.48 11.01 5.60
C ALA A 217 -10.89 10.51 4.19
N GLU A 218 -10.38 11.12 3.13
CA GLU A 218 -10.61 10.73 1.75
C GLU A 218 -9.65 9.61 1.29
N GLY A 219 -8.84 9.04 2.20
CA GLY A 219 -7.87 7.98 1.91
C GLY A 219 -6.72 8.42 1.00
N LYS A 220 -6.25 9.65 1.13
CA LYS A 220 -5.10 10.20 0.40
C LYS A 220 -3.94 10.42 1.36
N ALA A 221 -2.73 10.16 0.89
CA ALA A 221 -1.49 10.42 1.60
C ALA A 221 -0.41 10.95 0.67
N THR A 222 0.62 11.53 1.25
CA THR A 222 1.88 11.75 0.54
C THR A 222 2.89 10.66 0.92
N TYR A 223 3.89 10.45 0.08
CA TYR A 223 5.01 9.56 0.42
C TYR A 223 5.67 9.95 1.74
N ALA A 224 5.78 11.25 2.02
CA ALA A 224 6.39 11.74 3.24
C ALA A 224 5.63 11.29 4.49
N ASP A 225 4.29 11.35 4.48
CA ASP A 225 3.46 10.91 5.61
C ASP A 225 3.61 9.40 5.84
N VAL A 226 3.57 8.61 4.77
CA VAL A 226 3.73 7.15 4.83
C VAL A 226 5.13 6.78 5.36
N ILE A 227 6.20 7.37 4.82
CA ILE A 227 7.58 7.11 5.23
C ILE A 227 7.81 7.53 6.68
N ARG A 228 7.21 8.64 7.13
CA ARG A 228 7.24 9.05 8.54
C ARG A 228 6.55 8.03 9.44
N GLY A 229 5.41 7.49 9.00
CA GLY A 229 4.70 6.41 9.69
C GLY A 229 5.56 5.15 9.85
N ILE A 230 6.26 4.73 8.78
CA ILE A 230 7.20 3.60 8.82
C ILE A 230 8.37 3.89 9.78
N SER A 231 8.94 5.10 9.71
CA SER A 231 10.05 5.49 10.60
C SER A 231 9.65 5.41 12.07
N TRP A 232 8.48 5.97 12.42
CA TRP A 232 7.95 5.90 13.78
C TRP A 232 7.72 4.45 14.24
N ALA A 233 7.14 3.62 13.38
CA ALA A 233 6.91 2.20 13.68
C ALA A 233 8.21 1.48 14.08
N LEU A 234 9.31 1.78 13.38
CA LEU A 234 10.62 1.20 13.70
C LEU A 234 11.24 1.79 14.99
N ASP A 235 11.02 3.05 15.28
CA ASP A 235 11.49 3.69 16.50
C ASP A 235 10.85 3.09 17.77
N VAL A 236 9.58 2.62 17.67
CA VAL A 236 8.84 2.05 18.81
C VAL A 236 8.78 0.52 18.80
N LYS A 237 9.30 -0.16 17.77
CA LYS A 237 9.06 -1.59 17.55
C LYS A 237 9.41 -2.49 18.73
N GLU A 238 10.53 -2.22 19.42
CA GLU A 238 10.95 -3.00 20.58
C GLU A 238 10.06 -2.75 21.80
N GLN A 239 9.52 -1.53 21.95
CA GLN A 239 8.70 -1.15 23.10
C GLN A 239 7.34 -1.82 23.10
N ILE A 240 6.76 -2.02 21.91
CA ILE A 240 5.43 -2.59 21.73
C ILE A 240 5.46 -3.99 21.08
N ASN A 241 6.64 -4.57 20.92
CA ASN A 241 6.86 -5.82 20.18
C ASN A 241 6.18 -5.83 18.81
N LEU A 242 6.39 -4.76 18.03
CA LEU A 242 5.85 -4.63 16.67
C LEU A 242 6.63 -5.55 15.73
N ARG A 243 5.96 -6.55 15.20
CA ARG A 243 6.55 -7.56 14.33
C ARG A 243 5.99 -7.53 12.91
N ILE A 244 4.84 -6.88 12.71
CA ILE A 244 4.13 -6.88 11.45
C ILE A 244 3.72 -5.44 11.12
N LEU A 245 3.85 -5.06 9.85
CA LEU A 245 3.36 -3.80 9.33
C LEU A 245 2.44 -4.08 8.14
N ASN A 246 1.14 -3.84 8.34
CA ASN A 246 0.12 -3.96 7.30
C ASN A 246 0.02 -2.66 6.50
N MET A 247 0.11 -2.75 5.18
CA MET A 247 0.05 -1.63 4.25
C MET A 247 -1.04 -1.86 3.20
N SER A 248 -2.25 -1.41 3.51
CA SER A 248 -3.46 -1.63 2.71
C SER A 248 -3.69 -0.53 1.66
N PHE A 249 -2.65 -0.14 0.94
CA PHE A 249 -2.70 0.90 -0.09
C PHE A 249 -1.81 0.56 -1.29
N SER A 250 -1.97 1.30 -2.38
CA SER A 250 -1.16 1.14 -3.57
C SER A 250 -1.01 2.47 -4.31
N GLY A 251 0.20 2.73 -4.79
CA GLY A 251 0.53 3.85 -5.68
C GLY A 251 1.01 3.35 -7.05
N PRO A 252 1.03 4.20 -8.08
CA PRO A 252 1.59 3.83 -9.37
C PRO A 252 3.11 3.69 -9.27
N VAL A 253 3.67 2.65 -9.93
CA VAL A 253 5.11 2.49 -10.09
C VAL A 253 5.63 3.56 -11.05
N ARG A 254 6.66 4.31 -10.65
CA ARG A 254 7.22 5.45 -11.42
C ARG A 254 8.73 5.36 -11.61
N SER A 255 9.39 4.48 -10.90
CA SER A 255 10.83 4.22 -10.98
C SER A 255 11.10 2.75 -10.65
N ASN A 256 12.35 2.31 -10.76
CA ASN A 256 12.75 1.01 -10.26
C ASN A 256 12.51 0.93 -8.75
N TYR A 257 12.23 -0.28 -8.21
CA TYR A 257 11.90 -0.45 -6.80
C TYR A 257 13.00 0.05 -5.87
N TRP A 258 14.28 -0.06 -6.28
CA TRP A 258 15.43 0.41 -5.49
C TRP A 258 15.65 1.93 -5.55
N GLU A 259 15.02 2.66 -6.47
CA GLU A 259 15.10 4.12 -6.57
C GLU A 259 13.97 4.81 -5.81
N ASP A 260 12.81 4.13 -5.69
CA ASP A 260 11.62 4.69 -5.07
C ASP A 260 11.81 4.88 -3.55
N PRO A 261 11.63 6.09 -3.02
CA PRO A 261 11.89 6.38 -1.60
C PRO A 261 10.95 5.65 -0.64
N LEU A 262 9.69 5.37 -1.05
CA LEU A 262 8.77 4.59 -0.23
C LEU A 262 9.20 3.12 -0.19
N ASN A 263 9.60 2.56 -1.32
CA ASN A 263 10.14 1.20 -1.38
C ASN A 263 11.40 1.06 -0.53
N LYS A 264 12.31 2.06 -0.56
CA LYS A 264 13.50 2.08 0.32
C LYS A 264 13.13 2.03 1.80
N ALA A 265 12.11 2.79 2.22
CA ALA A 265 11.63 2.76 3.61
C ALA A 265 11.04 1.39 3.98
N VAL A 266 10.27 0.79 3.08
CA VAL A 266 9.70 -0.56 3.24
C VAL A 266 10.79 -1.63 3.33
N MET A 267 11.82 -1.58 2.48
CA MET A 267 12.98 -2.47 2.56
C MET A 267 13.74 -2.31 3.89
N LYS A 268 13.86 -1.08 4.41
CA LYS A 268 14.44 -0.84 5.75
C LYS A 268 13.62 -1.49 6.86
N ALA A 269 12.29 -1.47 6.78
CA ALA A 269 11.44 -2.14 7.75
C ALA A 269 11.64 -3.67 7.71
N TRP A 270 11.69 -4.26 6.50
CA TRP A 270 11.98 -5.67 6.31
C TRP A 270 13.35 -6.07 6.87
N GLN A 271 14.39 -5.30 6.54
CA GLN A 271 15.76 -5.51 7.05
C GLN A 271 15.83 -5.40 8.58
N ALA A 272 15.00 -4.56 9.19
CA ALA A 272 14.90 -4.42 10.65
C ALA A 272 14.13 -5.55 11.35
N GLY A 273 13.69 -6.59 10.61
CA GLY A 273 13.00 -7.75 11.16
C GLY A 273 11.48 -7.58 11.31
N VAL A 274 10.89 -6.58 10.67
CA VAL A 274 9.43 -6.38 10.62
C VAL A 274 8.89 -7.03 9.35
N VAL A 275 7.92 -7.93 9.49
CA VAL A 275 7.22 -8.53 8.35
C VAL A 275 6.30 -7.47 7.75
N VAL A 276 6.57 -7.06 6.51
CA VAL A 276 5.73 -6.11 5.79
C VAL A 276 4.77 -6.86 4.88
N VAL A 277 3.48 -6.61 5.06
CA VAL A 277 2.40 -7.17 4.24
C VAL A 277 1.74 -6.03 3.48
N ALA A 278 1.83 -6.05 2.16
CA ALA A 278 1.29 -5.00 1.30
C ALA A 278 0.21 -5.53 0.35
N SER A 279 -0.79 -4.73 0.08
CA SER A 279 -1.80 -5.03 -0.94
C SER A 279 -1.22 -4.94 -2.35
N ALA A 280 -1.63 -5.84 -3.24
CA ALA A 280 -1.21 -5.84 -4.65
C ALA A 280 -1.72 -4.62 -5.43
N GLY A 281 -2.89 -4.10 -5.06
CA GLY A 281 -3.61 -3.05 -5.74
C GLY A 281 -4.91 -3.55 -6.38
N ASN A 282 -5.78 -2.61 -6.77
CA ASN A 282 -7.13 -2.90 -7.30
C ASN A 282 -7.31 -2.35 -8.71
N LYS A 283 -6.27 -2.46 -9.55
CA LYS A 283 -6.32 -2.00 -10.96
C LYS A 283 -6.76 -3.07 -11.95
N GLY A 284 -7.20 -4.22 -11.45
CA GLY A 284 -7.61 -5.35 -12.27
C GLY A 284 -6.46 -6.30 -12.61
N SER A 285 -6.85 -7.42 -13.24
CA SER A 285 -5.99 -8.58 -13.50
C SER A 285 -5.12 -8.42 -14.76
N ALA A 286 -5.05 -7.23 -15.36
CA ALA A 286 -4.12 -6.99 -16.46
C ALA A 286 -2.66 -7.10 -15.96
N PRO A 287 -1.72 -7.51 -16.84
CA PRO A 287 -0.32 -7.57 -16.49
C PRO A 287 0.23 -6.24 -15.98
N MET A 288 1.22 -6.31 -15.08
CA MET A 288 2.00 -5.17 -14.61
C MET A 288 1.17 -4.09 -13.91
N THR A 289 0.10 -4.49 -13.20
CA THR A 289 -0.77 -3.58 -12.43
C THR A 289 -0.43 -3.54 -10.94
N ILE A 290 0.56 -4.33 -10.49
CA ILE A 290 1.09 -4.26 -9.12
C ILE A 290 1.61 -2.85 -8.84
N GLY A 291 1.20 -2.27 -7.72
CA GLY A 291 1.62 -0.92 -7.34
C GLY A 291 2.71 -0.88 -6.26
N VAL A 292 3.16 0.34 -5.95
CA VAL A 292 4.07 0.64 -4.83
C VAL A 292 3.25 0.61 -3.51
N PRO A 293 3.71 -0.05 -2.43
CA PRO A 293 4.98 -0.75 -2.28
C PRO A 293 4.94 -2.25 -2.65
N GLY A 294 3.83 -2.78 -3.17
CA GLY A 294 3.66 -4.20 -3.52
C GLY A 294 4.66 -4.72 -4.56
N ASN A 295 5.30 -3.82 -5.34
CA ASN A 295 6.35 -4.18 -6.30
C ASN A 295 7.71 -4.50 -5.67
N VAL A 296 7.91 -4.27 -4.38
CA VAL A 296 9.16 -4.61 -3.68
C VAL A 296 9.34 -6.12 -3.63
N PRO A 297 10.45 -6.69 -4.11
CA PRO A 297 10.62 -8.15 -4.19
C PRO A 297 10.66 -8.83 -2.82
N TYR A 298 11.21 -8.16 -1.81
CA TYR A 298 11.45 -8.72 -0.48
C TYR A 298 10.17 -9.01 0.29
N ILE A 299 9.19 -8.08 0.30
CA ILE A 299 8.01 -8.10 1.15
C ILE A 299 6.93 -9.09 0.68
N ILE A 300 5.92 -9.30 1.52
CA ILE A 300 4.75 -10.11 1.17
C ILE A 300 3.72 -9.22 0.48
N THR A 301 3.44 -9.50 -0.78
CA THR A 301 2.42 -8.81 -1.58
C THR A 301 1.21 -9.70 -1.76
N VAL A 302 0.03 -9.19 -1.40
CA VAL A 302 -1.20 -9.99 -1.31
C VAL A 302 -2.20 -9.56 -2.37
N GLY A 303 -2.60 -10.52 -3.21
CA GLY A 303 -3.75 -10.42 -4.11
C GLY A 303 -5.05 -10.86 -3.42
N ALA A 304 -6.18 -10.58 -4.04
CA ALA A 304 -7.49 -10.90 -3.50
C ALA A 304 -8.18 -12.06 -4.23
N MET A 305 -8.84 -12.92 -3.46
CA MET A 305 -9.82 -13.89 -3.96
C MET A 305 -11.21 -13.56 -3.42
N THR A 306 -12.24 -14.15 -4.02
CA THR A 306 -13.63 -14.12 -3.58
C THR A 306 -14.20 -15.52 -3.57
N ASP A 307 -14.99 -15.83 -2.54
CA ASP A 307 -15.77 -17.06 -2.42
C ASP A 307 -17.07 -17.03 -3.24
N ASN A 308 -17.23 -16.05 -4.10
CA ASN A 308 -18.42 -15.87 -4.95
C ASN A 308 -19.76 -15.94 -4.17
N TYR A 309 -19.76 -15.52 -2.89
CA TYR A 309 -20.87 -15.59 -1.93
C TYR A 309 -21.30 -17.02 -1.55
N THR A 310 -20.43 -17.99 -1.67
CA THR A 310 -20.70 -19.40 -1.32
C THR A 310 -19.67 -19.95 -0.35
N ALA A 311 -19.62 -19.40 0.83
CA ALA A 311 -18.61 -19.53 1.88
C ALA A 311 -18.00 -20.94 2.13
N PHE A 312 -18.72 -22.01 1.79
CA PHE A 312 -18.29 -23.40 2.00
C PHE A 312 -18.19 -24.21 0.69
N ASN A 313 -18.24 -23.53 -0.45
CA ASN A 313 -18.09 -24.15 -1.77
C ASN A 313 -16.82 -23.65 -2.46
N TYR A 314 -15.69 -24.25 -2.14
CA TYR A 314 -14.38 -23.87 -2.70
C TYR A 314 -14.25 -24.09 -4.24
N ASN A 315 -15.24 -24.73 -4.89
CA ASN A 315 -15.15 -25.01 -6.33
C ASN A 315 -15.43 -23.77 -7.21
N ASP A 316 -16.11 -22.77 -6.70
CA ASP A 316 -16.42 -21.53 -7.41
C ASP A 316 -15.63 -20.33 -6.89
N ASP A 317 -14.67 -20.56 -5.99
CA ASP A 317 -13.70 -19.55 -5.59
C ASP A 317 -12.91 -19.02 -6.78
N LYS A 318 -12.68 -17.73 -6.80
CA LYS A 318 -12.02 -17.02 -7.91
C LYS A 318 -11.00 -16.04 -7.41
N VAL A 319 -9.92 -15.85 -8.16
CA VAL A 319 -9.13 -14.63 -8.06
C VAL A 319 -10.05 -13.47 -8.42
N ALA A 320 -10.10 -12.46 -7.55
CA ALA A 320 -10.98 -11.32 -7.76
C ALA A 320 -10.55 -10.51 -9.00
N THR A 321 -11.50 -10.14 -9.85
CA THR A 321 -11.24 -9.46 -11.13
C THR A 321 -10.54 -8.10 -10.96
N PHE A 322 -10.73 -7.47 -9.81
CA PHE A 322 -10.05 -6.22 -9.47
C PHE A 322 -8.60 -6.41 -8.98
N SER A 323 -8.22 -7.62 -8.53
CA SER A 323 -6.89 -7.85 -7.97
C SER A 323 -5.81 -7.56 -9.00
N SER A 324 -4.87 -6.68 -8.64
CA SER A 324 -3.72 -6.38 -9.50
C SER A 324 -2.82 -7.60 -9.67
N ALA A 325 -2.16 -7.67 -10.82
CA ALA A 325 -1.34 -8.80 -11.24
C ALA A 325 0.04 -8.37 -11.72
N GLY A 326 1.02 -9.28 -11.57
CA GLY A 326 2.39 -9.08 -12.01
C GLY A 326 2.58 -9.26 -13.54
N PRO A 327 3.84 -9.39 -13.95
CA PRO A 327 5.06 -9.23 -13.16
C PRO A 327 5.30 -7.78 -12.75
N THR A 328 6.31 -7.54 -11.89
CA THR A 328 6.81 -6.18 -11.66
C THR A 328 7.66 -5.71 -12.84
N PRO A 329 7.95 -4.39 -12.97
CA PRO A 329 8.82 -3.89 -14.03
C PRO A 329 10.21 -4.54 -14.05
N GLU A 330 10.70 -4.94 -12.90
CA GLU A 330 12.00 -5.62 -12.74
C GLU A 330 11.91 -7.15 -12.93
N GLY A 331 10.73 -7.66 -13.34
CA GLY A 331 10.54 -9.07 -13.68
C GLY A 331 10.30 -10.00 -12.49
N PHE A 332 9.91 -9.49 -11.33
CA PHE A 332 9.52 -10.35 -10.20
C PHE A 332 8.07 -10.84 -10.35
N VAL A 333 7.84 -12.09 -9.93
CA VAL A 333 6.49 -12.62 -9.81
C VAL A 333 5.81 -12.00 -8.59
N LYS A 334 4.67 -11.37 -8.80
CA LYS A 334 3.77 -10.80 -7.80
C LYS A 334 2.31 -10.98 -8.25
N PRO A 335 1.35 -11.08 -7.32
CA PRO A 335 1.51 -11.12 -5.86
C PRO A 335 2.28 -12.38 -5.42
N ASP A 336 2.75 -12.43 -4.16
CA ASP A 336 3.38 -13.63 -3.60
C ASP A 336 2.33 -14.70 -3.24
N ILE A 337 1.14 -14.23 -2.81
CA ILE A 337 0.05 -15.06 -2.28
C ILE A 337 -1.28 -14.34 -2.48
N ILE A 338 -2.39 -15.08 -2.44
CA ILE A 338 -3.74 -14.50 -2.38
C ILE A 338 -4.43 -14.85 -1.06
N ALA A 339 -5.40 -14.02 -0.69
CA ALA A 339 -6.26 -14.24 0.48
C ALA A 339 -7.68 -13.74 0.22
N PRO A 340 -8.67 -14.10 1.06
CA PRO A 340 -10.02 -13.55 0.98
C PRO A 340 -10.01 -12.02 1.01
N GLY A 341 -10.59 -11.40 -0.02
CA GLY A 341 -10.65 -9.95 -0.19
C GLY A 341 -11.93 -9.48 -0.86
N GLY A 342 -12.82 -10.40 -1.24
CA GLY A 342 -14.14 -10.10 -1.78
C GLY A 342 -15.23 -10.19 -0.72
N HIS A 343 -16.07 -9.15 -0.59
CA HIS A 343 -17.25 -9.13 0.29
C HIS A 343 -16.94 -9.36 1.79
N ILE A 344 -15.86 -8.78 2.26
CA ILE A 344 -15.40 -8.98 3.63
C ILE A 344 -16.15 -8.05 4.58
N SER A 345 -16.75 -8.63 5.62
CA SER A 345 -17.40 -7.90 6.69
C SER A 345 -16.38 -7.54 7.77
N GLY A 346 -16.23 -6.24 8.05
CA GLY A 346 -15.34 -5.71 9.08
C GLY A 346 -16.02 -4.65 9.95
N LEU A 347 -15.45 -4.36 11.12
CA LEU A 347 -15.94 -3.31 12.00
C LEU A 347 -15.79 -1.93 11.36
N MET A 348 -16.81 -1.09 11.53
CA MET A 348 -16.75 0.31 11.09
C MET A 348 -17.72 1.14 11.92
N ALA A 349 -17.28 2.31 12.37
CA ALA A 349 -18.13 3.25 13.09
C ALA A 349 -19.21 3.83 12.15
N PHE A 350 -20.42 4.03 12.68
CA PHE A 350 -21.56 4.49 11.88
C PHE A 350 -21.36 5.92 11.33
N ASP A 351 -20.58 6.73 12.00
CA ASP A 351 -20.29 8.12 11.66
C ASP A 351 -19.02 8.31 10.80
N SER A 352 -18.38 7.21 10.37
CA SER A 352 -17.25 7.27 9.46
C SER A 352 -17.66 7.80 8.08
N GLN A 353 -16.71 8.42 7.37
CA GLN A 353 -16.97 9.01 6.05
C GLN A 353 -17.46 7.98 5.05
N ILE A 354 -16.83 6.80 5.01
CA ILE A 354 -17.23 5.71 4.10
C ILE A 354 -18.68 5.29 4.32
N VAL A 355 -19.14 5.20 5.57
CA VAL A 355 -20.55 4.86 5.87
C VAL A 355 -21.48 5.99 5.41
N SER A 356 -21.07 7.25 5.60
CA SER A 356 -21.83 8.40 5.11
C SER A 356 -22.02 8.40 3.60
N GLU A 357 -20.98 7.99 2.87
CA GLU A 357 -20.98 7.93 1.40
C GLU A 357 -21.68 6.68 0.86
N HIS A 358 -21.63 5.56 1.61
CA HIS A 358 -22.10 4.24 1.19
C HIS A 358 -22.88 3.50 2.28
N PRO A 359 -23.96 4.10 2.82
CA PRO A 359 -24.72 3.51 3.93
C PRO A 359 -25.36 2.16 3.60
N GLU A 360 -25.50 1.83 2.30
CA GLU A 360 -26.07 0.57 1.82
C GLU A 360 -25.24 -0.66 2.16
N TYR A 361 -23.94 -0.51 2.45
CA TYR A 361 -23.06 -1.62 2.83
C TYR A 361 -22.90 -1.77 4.35
N HIS A 362 -23.46 -0.86 5.14
CA HIS A 362 -23.47 -0.96 6.58
C HIS A 362 -24.64 -1.83 7.04
N ASP A 363 -24.41 -2.78 7.95
CA ASP A 363 -25.42 -3.71 8.45
C ASP A 363 -26.46 -3.06 9.37
N GLY A 364 -26.30 -1.78 9.68
CA GLY A 364 -27.10 -1.05 10.67
C GLY A 364 -26.68 -1.32 12.12
N GLY A 365 -25.70 -2.17 12.34
CA GLY A 365 -25.08 -2.51 13.62
C GLY A 365 -23.67 -1.94 13.73
N ARG A 366 -22.65 -2.79 13.54
CA ARG A 366 -21.24 -2.45 13.73
C ARG A 366 -20.36 -2.84 12.54
N TYR A 367 -20.91 -3.48 11.52
CA TYR A 367 -20.17 -4.08 10.42
C TYR A 367 -20.48 -3.40 9.11
N PHE A 368 -19.46 -3.34 8.27
CA PHE A 368 -19.51 -2.81 6.93
C PHE A 368 -18.88 -3.82 5.96
N GLU A 369 -19.44 -3.97 4.76
CA GLU A 369 -18.93 -4.89 3.75
C GLU A 369 -18.04 -4.15 2.76
N MET A 370 -16.79 -4.60 2.62
CA MET A 370 -15.82 -4.07 1.66
C MET A 370 -15.12 -5.16 0.87
N SER A 371 -14.69 -4.82 -0.35
CA SER A 371 -13.88 -5.69 -1.19
C SER A 371 -12.61 -4.98 -1.64
N GLY A 372 -11.47 -5.62 -1.51
CA GLY A 372 -10.18 -5.07 -1.95
C GLY A 372 -9.00 -5.95 -1.56
N THR A 373 -7.87 -5.72 -2.18
CA THR A 373 -6.58 -6.31 -1.76
C THR A 373 -6.13 -5.78 -0.40
N SER A 374 -6.72 -4.68 0.08
CA SER A 374 -6.56 -4.16 1.44
C SER A 374 -7.05 -5.17 2.49
N GLN A 375 -8.23 -5.74 2.27
CA GLN A 375 -8.85 -6.75 3.12
C GLN A 375 -8.02 -8.04 3.10
N ALA A 376 -7.59 -8.47 1.93
CA ALA A 376 -6.71 -9.63 1.76
C ALA A 376 -5.37 -9.47 2.50
N ALA A 377 -4.75 -8.29 2.45
CA ALA A 377 -3.52 -7.99 3.19
C ALA A 377 -3.73 -8.09 4.71
N ALA A 378 -4.88 -7.65 5.22
CA ALA A 378 -5.22 -7.77 6.63
C ALA A 378 -5.37 -9.24 7.08
N VAL A 379 -5.98 -10.07 6.23
CA VAL A 379 -6.07 -11.53 6.48
C VAL A 379 -4.67 -12.12 6.64
N VAL A 380 -3.77 -11.86 5.69
CA VAL A 380 -2.39 -12.37 5.74
C VAL A 380 -1.64 -11.80 6.94
N SER A 381 -1.85 -10.54 7.32
CA SER A 381 -1.24 -9.96 8.53
C SER A 381 -1.68 -10.68 9.80
N GLY A 382 -2.95 -11.09 9.87
CA GLY A 382 -3.46 -11.95 10.96
C GLY A 382 -2.82 -13.34 10.95
N VAL A 383 -2.69 -13.98 9.78
CA VAL A 383 -2.00 -15.28 9.65
C VAL A 383 -0.55 -15.18 10.10
N VAL A 384 0.17 -14.14 9.70
CA VAL A 384 1.55 -13.89 10.15
C VAL A 384 1.62 -13.71 11.67
N ALA A 385 0.63 -13.08 12.30
CA ALA A 385 0.60 -12.96 13.75
C ALA A 385 0.45 -14.33 14.43
N LEU A 386 -0.39 -15.22 13.92
CA LEU A 386 -0.50 -16.60 14.42
C LEU A 386 0.81 -17.37 14.26
N MET A 387 1.50 -17.24 13.11
CA MET A 387 2.80 -17.86 12.86
C MET A 387 3.89 -17.36 13.84
N LEU A 388 3.94 -16.06 14.09
CA LEU A 388 4.92 -15.46 15.00
C LEU A 388 4.59 -15.70 16.48
N THR A 389 3.34 -15.97 16.81
CA THR A 389 2.94 -16.45 18.14
C THR A 389 3.43 -17.88 18.38
N ASP A 390 3.31 -18.74 17.37
CA ASP A 390 3.79 -20.13 17.42
C ASP A 390 5.34 -20.19 17.48
N ASN A 391 6.00 -19.40 16.62
CA ASN A 391 7.45 -19.30 16.59
C ASN A 391 7.94 -17.86 16.47
N PRO A 392 8.25 -17.19 17.60
CA PRO A 392 8.68 -15.80 17.62
C PRO A 392 10.03 -15.52 16.94
N GLU A 393 10.86 -16.55 16.73
CA GLU A 393 12.20 -16.43 16.15
C GLU A 393 12.19 -16.39 14.61
N LEU A 394 11.05 -16.60 13.96
CA LEU A 394 10.96 -16.54 12.50
C LEU A 394 11.36 -15.16 11.99
N THR A 395 12.27 -15.18 11.01
CA THR A 395 12.64 -13.97 10.25
C THR A 395 11.55 -13.65 9.22
N PRO A 396 11.48 -12.41 8.71
CA PRO A 396 10.54 -12.06 7.64
C PRO A 396 10.64 -12.97 6.40
N ASP A 397 11.86 -13.34 5.96
CA ASP A 397 12.07 -14.24 4.83
C ASP A 397 11.55 -15.65 5.12
N GLN A 398 11.72 -16.15 6.35
CA GLN A 398 11.19 -17.45 6.75
C GLN A 398 9.66 -17.43 6.81
N VAL A 399 9.05 -16.36 7.31
CA VAL A 399 7.59 -16.18 7.29
C VAL A 399 7.08 -16.21 5.84
N LYS A 400 7.68 -15.43 4.96
CA LYS A 400 7.32 -15.41 3.53
C LYS A 400 7.48 -16.79 2.89
N CYS A 401 8.60 -17.46 3.15
CA CYS A 401 8.86 -18.80 2.63
C CYS A 401 7.77 -19.81 3.06
N LYS A 402 7.45 -19.88 4.36
CA LYS A 402 6.43 -20.80 4.89
C LYS A 402 5.05 -20.51 4.31
N LEU A 403 4.67 -19.24 4.17
CA LEU A 403 3.39 -18.83 3.56
C LEU A 403 3.29 -19.31 2.11
N MET A 404 4.34 -19.11 1.33
CA MET A 404 4.35 -19.49 -0.09
C MET A 404 4.40 -21.01 -0.28
N ASP A 405 5.20 -21.73 0.54
CA ASP A 405 5.34 -23.18 0.49
C ASP A 405 4.04 -23.91 0.81
N SER A 406 3.22 -23.34 1.70
CA SER A 406 1.99 -23.96 2.21
C SER A 406 0.71 -23.51 1.53
N ALA A 407 0.80 -22.59 0.56
CA ALA A 407 -0.37 -22.02 -0.10
C ALA A 407 -1.09 -23.05 -0.99
N TYR A 408 -2.41 -22.95 -1.08
CA TYR A 408 -3.21 -23.76 -1.98
C TYR A 408 -3.24 -23.16 -3.38
N SER A 409 -2.55 -23.78 -4.34
CA SER A 409 -2.66 -23.41 -5.75
C SER A 409 -4.07 -23.67 -6.26
N ALA A 410 -4.62 -22.74 -7.05
CA ALA A 410 -5.88 -22.96 -7.75
C ALA A 410 -5.61 -23.72 -9.06
N ASP A 411 -5.89 -25.02 -9.05
CA ASP A 411 -5.64 -25.92 -10.17
C ASP A 411 -6.94 -26.37 -10.85
N ASN A 412 -6.86 -26.65 -12.14
CA ASN A 412 -7.89 -27.32 -12.90
C ASN A 412 -7.90 -28.82 -12.60
N GLN A 413 -8.97 -29.52 -13.00
CA GLN A 413 -9.10 -30.97 -12.80
C GLN A 413 -8.00 -31.82 -13.49
N ASP A 414 -7.33 -31.27 -14.50
CA ASP A 414 -6.22 -31.89 -15.22
C ASP A 414 -4.84 -31.59 -14.58
N GLY A 415 -4.81 -30.84 -13.47
CA GLY A 415 -3.59 -30.45 -12.75
C GLY A 415 -2.87 -29.24 -13.35
N SER A 416 -3.43 -28.60 -14.37
CA SER A 416 -2.92 -27.30 -14.84
C SER A 416 -3.38 -26.17 -13.92
N MET A 417 -2.59 -25.10 -13.82
CA MET A 417 -2.98 -23.92 -13.05
C MET A 417 -4.22 -23.24 -13.65
N ARG A 418 -5.21 -22.95 -12.80
CA ARG A 418 -6.43 -22.23 -13.19
C ARG A 418 -6.16 -20.74 -13.42
N TYR A 419 -5.22 -20.18 -12.69
CA TYR A 419 -4.77 -18.78 -12.79
C TYR A 419 -3.26 -18.74 -12.95
N SER A 420 -2.76 -17.74 -13.67
CA SER A 420 -1.32 -17.53 -13.79
C SER A 420 -0.68 -17.24 -12.41
N VAL A 421 0.58 -17.62 -12.24
CA VAL A 421 1.38 -17.23 -11.07
C VAL A 421 1.42 -15.70 -10.86
N PHE A 422 1.22 -14.92 -11.91
CA PHE A 422 1.12 -13.46 -11.84
C PHE A 422 -0.21 -12.96 -11.26
N GLN A 423 -1.20 -13.83 -11.13
CA GLN A 423 -2.52 -13.52 -10.57
C GLN A 423 -2.68 -14.13 -9.17
N GLN A 424 -2.26 -15.37 -8.96
CA GLN A 424 -2.44 -16.08 -7.70
C GLN A 424 -1.19 -16.20 -6.83
N GLY A 425 0.01 -15.86 -7.36
CA GLY A 425 1.26 -16.16 -6.66
C GLY A 425 1.42 -17.65 -6.41
N ALA A 426 1.76 -17.99 -5.16
CA ALA A 426 1.79 -19.38 -4.70
C ALA A 426 0.38 -19.97 -4.45
N GLY A 427 -0.67 -19.15 -4.37
CA GLY A 427 -2.04 -19.59 -4.14
C GLY A 427 -2.70 -18.97 -2.90
N LEU A 428 -3.79 -19.59 -2.44
CA LEU A 428 -4.55 -19.15 -1.26
C LEU A 428 -3.80 -19.49 0.03
N VAL A 429 -3.68 -18.51 0.92
CA VAL A 429 -3.03 -18.65 2.22
C VAL A 429 -3.76 -19.65 3.13
N SER A 430 -3.01 -20.45 3.88
CA SER A 430 -3.50 -21.28 4.97
C SER A 430 -2.70 -21.00 6.24
N ALA A 431 -3.37 -20.59 7.31
CA ALA A 431 -2.73 -20.35 8.61
C ALA A 431 -2.18 -21.64 9.21
N TYR A 432 -2.97 -22.72 9.16
CA TYR A 432 -2.59 -24.01 9.71
C TYR A 432 -1.35 -24.58 9.00
N TYR A 433 -1.39 -24.70 7.68
CA TYR A 433 -0.26 -25.28 6.93
C TYR A 433 0.96 -24.35 6.91
N ALA A 434 0.79 -23.03 7.01
CA ALA A 434 1.92 -22.11 7.16
C ALA A 434 2.67 -22.31 8.48
N ILE A 435 1.96 -22.61 9.58
CA ILE A 435 2.58 -22.93 10.87
C ILE A 435 3.31 -24.28 10.76
N GLU A 436 2.67 -25.31 10.19
CA GLU A 436 3.20 -26.66 10.07
C GLU A 436 4.34 -26.80 9.02
N SER A 437 4.46 -25.87 8.06
CA SER A 437 5.50 -25.93 7.03
C SER A 437 6.89 -25.95 7.65
N ALA A 438 7.76 -26.83 7.14
CA ALA A 438 9.17 -26.91 7.52
C ALA A 438 10.09 -26.04 6.64
N ALA A 439 9.53 -25.35 5.64
CA ALA A 439 10.29 -24.53 4.71
C ALA A 439 10.85 -23.26 5.39
N LEU A 440 12.14 -23.00 5.23
CA LEU A 440 12.81 -21.85 5.86
C LEU A 440 13.69 -21.03 4.90
N ASN A 441 14.04 -21.57 3.72
CA ASN A 441 15.04 -20.99 2.83
C ASN A 441 14.56 -20.98 1.37
N CYS A 442 13.33 -20.58 1.11
CA CYS A 442 12.75 -20.53 -0.24
C CYS A 442 12.38 -19.11 -0.70
N ALA A 443 12.34 -18.15 0.20
CA ALA A 443 12.05 -16.75 -0.15
C ALA A 443 13.32 -15.89 -0.05
N ASN A 444 13.49 -14.99 -0.98
CA ASN A 444 14.53 -13.94 -1.03
C ASN A 444 15.99 -14.45 -0.99
N ASN A 445 16.24 -15.76 -1.08
CA ASN A 445 17.56 -16.38 -0.90
C ASN A 445 18.57 -16.05 -2.01
N THR A 446 18.14 -15.48 -3.13
CA THR A 446 18.99 -14.98 -4.22
C THR A 446 19.15 -13.47 -4.19
N LEU A 447 18.57 -12.79 -3.22
CA LEU A 447 18.56 -11.34 -3.06
C LEU A 447 19.39 -10.93 -1.84
N ASP A 448 20.03 -9.76 -1.91
CA ASP A 448 20.76 -9.16 -0.79
C ASP A 448 20.24 -7.74 -0.55
N ILE A 449 19.34 -7.60 0.42
CA ILE A 449 18.69 -6.33 0.74
C ILE A 449 19.70 -5.26 1.22
N ALA A 450 20.84 -5.66 1.81
CA ALA A 450 21.83 -4.71 2.25
C ALA A 450 22.57 -4.07 1.06
N LYS A 451 22.90 -4.86 0.04
CA LYS A 451 23.51 -4.38 -1.20
C LYS A 451 22.53 -3.49 -1.98
N ASP A 452 21.26 -3.88 -2.05
CA ASP A 452 20.21 -3.09 -2.70
C ASP A 452 20.07 -1.70 -2.04
N LEU A 453 19.97 -1.67 -0.72
CA LEU A 453 19.84 -0.44 0.05
C LEU A 453 21.11 0.45 0.04
N SER A 454 22.28 -0.15 -0.18
CA SER A 454 23.55 0.59 -0.32
C SER A 454 23.85 1.05 -1.74
N ASP A 455 22.98 0.76 -2.71
CA ASP A 455 23.17 0.98 -4.15
C ASP A 455 24.45 0.26 -4.68
N GLU A 456 24.86 -0.88 -4.05
CA GLU A 456 26.00 -1.69 -4.49
C GLU A 456 25.60 -2.67 -5.59
N GLU A 457 24.45 -3.32 -5.45
CA GLU A 457 23.91 -4.29 -6.41
C GLU A 457 22.38 -4.27 -6.37
N HIS A 458 21.74 -4.33 -7.54
CA HIS A 458 20.30 -4.40 -7.69
C HIS A 458 19.87 -5.68 -8.38
N PHE A 459 18.69 -6.21 -8.00
CA PHE A 459 18.25 -7.52 -8.41
C PHE A 459 17.05 -7.45 -9.36
N TYR A 460 16.98 -8.43 -10.25
CA TYR A 460 15.91 -8.62 -11.21
C TYR A 460 15.26 -9.98 -11.01
N GLY A 461 13.98 -10.08 -11.32
CA GLY A 461 13.22 -11.32 -11.25
C GLY A 461 13.43 -12.21 -12.47
N PRO A 462 12.96 -13.48 -12.41
CA PRO A 462 13.14 -14.49 -13.45
C PRO A 462 12.14 -14.38 -14.62
N VAL A 463 11.34 -13.31 -14.68
CA VAL A 463 10.28 -13.16 -15.70
C VAL A 463 10.84 -12.50 -16.95
N ASN A 464 10.54 -13.11 -18.09
CA ASN A 464 10.89 -12.61 -19.42
C ASN A 464 9.65 -12.49 -20.32
N ILE A 465 9.80 -11.84 -21.48
CA ILE A 465 8.78 -11.73 -22.53
C ILE A 465 9.28 -12.49 -23.76
N ASN A 466 8.44 -13.40 -24.30
CA ASN A 466 8.75 -14.12 -25.53
C ASN A 466 8.42 -13.28 -26.79
N GLN A 467 8.74 -13.81 -27.98
CA GLN A 467 8.52 -13.11 -29.25
C GLN A 467 7.03 -12.84 -29.54
N ASP A 468 6.12 -13.59 -28.94
CA ASP A 468 4.66 -13.42 -29.07
C ASP A 468 4.11 -12.37 -28.09
N GLY A 469 4.96 -11.76 -27.26
CA GLY A 469 4.56 -10.79 -26.24
C GLY A 469 4.05 -11.40 -24.92
N ASN A 470 4.16 -12.74 -24.76
CA ASN A 470 3.70 -13.40 -23.53
C ASN A 470 4.78 -13.38 -22.45
N PHE A 471 4.38 -13.12 -21.22
CA PHE A 471 5.26 -13.27 -20.05
C PHE A 471 5.47 -14.77 -19.74
N TYR A 472 6.71 -15.11 -19.37
CA TYR A 472 7.06 -16.45 -18.91
C TYR A 472 8.12 -16.37 -17.82
N VAL A 473 8.18 -17.40 -16.98
CA VAL A 473 9.22 -17.53 -15.94
C VAL A 473 10.31 -18.45 -16.49
N GLU A 474 11.56 -17.95 -16.52
CA GLU A 474 12.69 -18.69 -17.08
C GLU A 474 12.95 -20.00 -16.31
N GLY A 475 13.17 -21.08 -17.04
CA GLY A 475 13.42 -22.42 -16.47
C GLY A 475 12.18 -23.19 -16.01
N LEU A 476 10.98 -22.57 -16.09
CA LEU A 476 9.72 -23.23 -15.78
C LEU A 476 8.96 -23.63 -17.05
N GLY A 477 8.04 -24.60 -16.91
CA GLY A 477 7.30 -25.19 -18.04
C GLY A 477 6.27 -24.21 -18.67
N PRO A 478 5.54 -24.69 -19.70
CA PRO A 478 4.57 -23.90 -20.45
C PRO A 478 3.40 -23.38 -19.59
N ASP A 479 3.12 -24.00 -18.45
CA ASP A 479 2.06 -23.57 -17.51
C ASP A 479 2.39 -22.23 -16.82
N PHE A 480 3.65 -21.81 -16.87
CA PHE A 480 4.13 -20.51 -16.38
C PHE A 480 4.20 -19.44 -17.47
N ILE A 481 3.54 -19.66 -18.60
CA ILE A 481 3.39 -18.68 -19.67
C ILE A 481 2.04 -17.96 -19.51
N TRP A 482 2.07 -16.67 -19.28
CA TRP A 482 0.87 -15.86 -19.29
C TRP A 482 0.64 -15.29 -20.68
N LYS A 483 -0.33 -15.86 -21.39
CA LYS A 483 -0.76 -15.36 -22.70
C LYS A 483 -1.55 -14.07 -22.51
N LEU A 484 -1.08 -13.00 -23.15
CA LEU A 484 -1.81 -11.75 -23.21
C LEU A 484 -2.91 -11.89 -24.26
N ASP A 485 -4.17 -11.92 -23.84
CA ASP A 485 -5.30 -11.77 -24.76
C ASP A 485 -5.30 -10.35 -25.32
N GLN A 486 -5.42 -10.21 -26.64
CA GLN A 486 -5.42 -8.90 -27.30
C GLN A 486 -6.56 -7.98 -26.80
N GLU A 487 -7.64 -8.55 -26.26
CA GLU A 487 -8.72 -7.78 -25.64
C GLU A 487 -8.33 -7.15 -24.29
N GLN A 488 -7.35 -7.71 -23.57
CA GLN A 488 -6.83 -7.15 -22.34
C GLN A 488 -5.83 -6.00 -22.57
N LEU A 489 -5.39 -5.81 -23.80
CA LEU A 489 -4.52 -4.70 -24.22
C LEU A 489 -5.28 -3.40 -24.47
N ASN A 490 -6.51 -3.25 -24.03
CA ASN A 490 -7.29 -2.03 -24.18
C ASN A 490 -6.65 -0.85 -23.44
N GLY A 491 -5.85 -0.11 -24.18
CA GLY A 491 -5.50 1.30 -23.93
C GLY A 491 -4.52 1.61 -22.80
N ASP A 492 -4.40 0.77 -21.77
CA ASP A 492 -3.62 1.04 -20.57
C ASP A 492 -2.49 0.03 -20.31
N ALA A 493 -2.30 -0.94 -21.22
CA ALA A 493 -1.20 -1.90 -21.09
C ALA A 493 0.12 -1.24 -21.50
N LEU A 494 0.89 -0.85 -20.49
CA LEU A 494 2.23 -0.32 -20.64
C LEU A 494 3.21 -1.45 -20.87
N ILE A 495 3.93 -1.40 -22.00
CA ILE A 495 5.08 -2.25 -22.22
C ILE A 495 6.26 -1.63 -21.48
N TRP A 496 6.80 -2.33 -20.51
CA TRP A 496 7.94 -1.89 -19.72
C TRP A 496 9.24 -2.38 -20.29
N LYS A 497 10.28 -1.56 -20.15
CA LYS A 497 11.65 -2.02 -20.37
C LYS A 497 12.09 -2.80 -19.16
N MET A 498 12.44 -4.05 -19.34
CA MET A 498 13.40 -4.70 -18.45
C MET A 498 14.77 -4.09 -18.73
N GLY A 499 15.42 -3.57 -17.68
CA GLY A 499 16.69 -2.86 -17.81
C GLY A 499 17.82 -3.78 -18.26
N PHE A 500 18.03 -3.90 -19.54
CA PHE A 500 19.22 -4.53 -20.09
C PHE A 500 20.42 -3.56 -20.01
N ASN A 501 20.92 -3.34 -18.82
CA ASN A 501 22.21 -2.69 -18.61
C ASN A 501 23.33 -3.71 -18.36
N ASP A 502 23.05 -5.03 -18.46
CA ASP A 502 24.09 -6.05 -18.48
C ASP A 502 24.56 -6.29 -19.92
N PRO A 503 25.78 -5.83 -20.30
CA PRO A 503 26.34 -6.08 -21.62
C PRO A 503 26.56 -7.58 -21.91
N ASN A 504 26.49 -8.47 -20.90
CA ASN A 504 26.61 -9.90 -21.10
C ASN A 504 25.29 -10.58 -21.50
N MET A 505 24.12 -9.99 -21.17
CA MET A 505 22.83 -10.52 -21.67
C MET A 505 22.60 -10.17 -23.14
N ALA A 506 23.07 -9.02 -23.61
CA ALA A 506 23.00 -8.66 -25.04
C ALA A 506 23.82 -9.59 -25.95
N ALA A 507 24.81 -10.33 -25.42
CA ALA A 507 25.66 -11.24 -26.17
C ALA A 507 25.08 -12.66 -26.33
N GLN A 508 24.03 -13.03 -25.61
CA GLN A 508 23.41 -14.35 -25.70
C GLN A 508 22.16 -14.43 -26.58
N SER A 509 21.58 -13.29 -26.94
CA SER A 509 20.49 -13.27 -27.92
C SER A 509 21.07 -13.18 -29.34
N ASN A 510 21.19 -14.32 -30.02
CA ASN A 510 21.37 -14.40 -31.48
C ASN A 510 20.11 -13.93 -32.26
N ALA A 511 19.33 -13.03 -31.71
CA ALA A 511 18.22 -12.40 -32.39
C ALA A 511 18.75 -11.11 -33.04
N SER A 512 19.02 -11.23 -34.33
CA SER A 512 19.26 -10.10 -35.21
C SER A 512 18.15 -9.05 -35.02
N THR A 513 18.56 -7.85 -34.58
CA THR A 513 17.93 -6.59 -34.88
C THR A 513 16.50 -6.35 -34.39
N SER A 514 16.34 -6.03 -33.13
CA SER A 514 15.31 -5.05 -32.73
C SER A 514 15.67 -4.48 -31.35
N ALA A 515 16.43 -3.39 -31.35
CA ALA A 515 16.70 -2.67 -30.11
C ALA A 515 15.44 -1.88 -29.70
N LEU A 516 14.80 -2.29 -28.63
CA LEU A 516 13.81 -1.50 -27.92
C LEU A 516 14.54 -0.41 -27.13
N ILE A 517 14.44 0.84 -27.56
CA ILE A 517 15.04 1.97 -26.84
C ILE A 517 13.92 2.68 -26.07
N TRP A 518 14.05 2.69 -24.76
CA TRP A 518 13.18 3.44 -23.87
C TRP A 518 13.93 4.64 -23.32
N LYS A 519 13.35 5.81 -23.40
CA LYS A 519 13.85 7.00 -22.73
C LYS A 519 12.73 7.53 -21.85
N MET A 520 12.93 7.46 -20.56
CA MET A 520 12.11 8.19 -19.62
C MET A 520 12.70 9.60 -19.48
N ASP A 521 11.93 10.60 -19.89
CA ASP A 521 12.23 11.99 -19.64
C ASP A 521 11.31 12.47 -18.53
N PHE A 522 11.87 12.65 -17.33
CA PHE A 522 11.13 13.03 -16.14
C PHE A 522 10.79 14.53 -16.09
N GLU A 523 11.19 15.30 -17.09
CA GLU A 523 10.96 16.76 -17.12
C GLU A 523 9.69 17.18 -17.87
N THR A 524 8.98 16.25 -18.52
CA THR A 524 7.74 16.56 -19.25
C THR A 524 6.67 15.52 -18.95
N ASP A 525 5.42 15.95 -18.79
CA ASP A 525 4.23 15.14 -18.51
C ASP A 525 3.85 14.16 -19.66
N ALA A 526 4.79 13.75 -20.48
CA ALA A 526 4.56 12.86 -21.61
C ALA A 526 5.62 11.75 -21.70
N LEU A 527 5.18 10.51 -21.65
CA LEU A 527 5.98 9.33 -21.97
C LEU A 527 5.96 9.07 -23.48
N ILE A 528 7.12 9.08 -24.12
CA ILE A 528 7.25 8.78 -25.56
C ILE A 528 7.90 7.40 -25.71
N TRP A 529 7.19 6.49 -26.35
CA TRP A 529 7.62 5.14 -26.64
C TRP A 529 7.99 4.99 -28.11
N LYS A 530 9.11 4.38 -28.42
CA LYS A 530 9.49 4.08 -29.79
C LYS A 530 9.82 2.61 -29.93
N LEU A 531 8.97 1.89 -30.64
CA LEU A 531 9.23 0.54 -31.10
C LEU A 531 9.77 0.61 -32.53
N SER A 532 10.99 0.09 -32.78
CA SER A 532 11.54 -0.05 -34.11
C SER A 532 11.43 -1.52 -34.54
N LEU A 533 10.40 -1.82 -35.31
CA LEU A 533 10.34 -3.03 -36.16
C LEU A 533 10.76 -2.63 -37.58
N GLU A 534 11.33 -3.56 -38.33
CA GLU A 534 12.03 -3.34 -39.62
C GLU A 534 11.21 -2.66 -40.74
N SER A 535 10.05 -2.09 -40.53
CA SER A 535 9.35 -1.30 -41.55
C SER A 535 8.40 -0.20 -41.04
N ASP A 536 7.95 -0.20 -39.78
CA ASP A 536 7.05 0.84 -39.32
C ASP A 536 7.33 1.23 -37.87
N ALA A 537 7.66 2.49 -37.65
CA ALA A 537 7.79 3.05 -36.30
C ALA A 537 6.43 3.49 -35.77
N LEU A 538 5.89 2.79 -34.80
CA LEU A 538 4.72 3.23 -34.05
C LEU A 538 5.18 4.11 -32.89
N ILE A 539 4.76 5.38 -32.91
CA ILE A 539 5.01 6.34 -31.85
C ILE A 539 3.72 6.46 -31.03
N TRP A 540 3.78 6.08 -29.76
CA TRP A 540 2.69 6.28 -28.82
C TRP A 540 3.01 7.45 -27.90
N LYS A 541 2.06 8.37 -27.79
CA LYS A 541 2.12 9.48 -26.85
C LYS A 541 0.94 9.33 -25.89
N MET A 542 1.24 9.04 -24.64
CA MET A 542 0.22 9.08 -23.59
C MET A 542 0.35 10.39 -22.80
N ASN A 543 -0.73 11.15 -22.77
CA ASN A 543 -0.87 12.27 -21.85
C ASN A 543 -1.50 11.74 -20.57
N PHE A 544 -0.75 11.81 -19.48
CA PHE A 544 -1.32 11.64 -18.14
C PHE A 544 -1.89 12.98 -17.71
N ASP A 545 -3.21 13.07 -17.63
CA ASP A 545 -3.87 14.18 -16.95
C ASP A 545 -3.66 13.99 -15.43
N THR A 546 -2.70 14.71 -14.88
CA THR A 546 -2.31 14.65 -13.46
C THR A 546 -3.39 15.16 -12.51
N ASN A 547 -4.51 15.67 -13.04
CA ASN A 547 -5.58 16.30 -12.28
C ASN A 547 -6.85 15.43 -12.11
N GLN A 548 -6.94 14.25 -12.71
CA GLN A 548 -8.09 13.39 -12.42
C GLN A 548 -7.84 12.57 -11.15
N VAL A 549 -8.34 13.09 -10.05
CA VAL A 549 -8.55 12.36 -8.81
C VAL A 549 -9.71 11.40 -9.04
N THR A 550 -9.43 10.15 -9.40
CA THR A 550 -10.45 9.12 -9.38
C THR A 550 -10.88 8.88 -7.95
N THR A 551 -12.18 8.96 -7.69
CA THR A 551 -12.82 8.63 -6.42
C THR A 551 -12.32 7.29 -5.87
N ILE A 552 -12.13 7.24 -4.55
CA ILE A 552 -11.86 6.00 -3.83
C ILE A 552 -13.04 5.07 -4.08
N SER A 553 -12.76 3.90 -4.60
CA SER A 553 -13.77 2.88 -4.68
C SER A 553 -13.71 1.99 -3.43
N VAL A 554 -14.79 1.97 -2.66
CA VAL A 554 -14.88 1.27 -1.37
C VAL A 554 -15.15 -0.23 -1.57
N ASN A 555 -15.73 -0.63 -2.69
CA ASN A 555 -15.92 -2.03 -3.07
C ASN A 555 -15.55 -2.28 -4.53
N ASN A 556 -14.77 -3.32 -4.78
CA ASN A 556 -14.57 -3.84 -6.12
C ASN A 556 -15.62 -4.93 -6.37
N TRP A 557 -16.54 -4.63 -7.29
CA TRP A 557 -17.60 -5.56 -7.60
C TRP A 557 -17.08 -6.81 -8.32
N VAL A 558 -17.56 -7.98 -7.87
CA VAL A 558 -17.47 -9.23 -8.62
C VAL A 558 -18.91 -9.62 -8.95
N GLU A 559 -19.28 -9.57 -10.22
CA GLU A 559 -20.60 -10.03 -10.63
C GLU A 559 -20.74 -11.53 -10.38
N PRO A 560 -21.85 -12.00 -9.75
CA PRO A 560 -22.19 -13.41 -9.77
C PRO A 560 -22.50 -13.81 -11.21
N GLN A 561 -21.78 -14.77 -11.75
CA GLN A 561 -22.10 -15.39 -13.04
C GLN A 561 -23.19 -16.42 -12.88
#